data_395de7e55de4529a5c7ad27c3f1b3477
#
_entry.id   395de7e55de4529a5c7ad27c3f1b3477
#
_cell.length_a   1.000
_cell.length_b   1.000
_cell.length_c   1.000
_cell.angle_alpha   90.00
_cell.angle_beta   90.00
_cell.angle_gamma   90.00
#
_symmetry.space_group_name_H-M   'P 1'
#
loop_
_entity.id
_entity.type
_entity.pdbx_description
1 polymer ?
#
loop_
_entity_poly.entity_id
_entity_poly.type
_entity_poly.pdbx_seq_one_letter_code
_entity_poly.pdbx_strand_id
1 'polypeptide(L)'
;VGIMLRLWAEPPADGADEDAAPTRENACCSIESMSDARRVAAQLDIPFYVINVEEPFRETIVDYFYDEYRAGRTPNPCLRCNRTIRFTLLLERALALGADYLATGHYVRVDDDPVTGLRRLRRASDTAKDQSYVLHVLSQYQLSYALFPLGEYTKPEVRAMAAERGLPVATKAESQEICFVAANDYRGFVRRYAEARGMPAPEPGPILDLSGRQLGAHSGLANYTVGQRKGLGIAAREPLHVLQLDGARNAVIVGPAAALERACFTVHQTTWTRDTPPDGPVRVEVKVRYKAQPVSGLVTPLPDGRAEAMLEQPIRAVTPGQAAVFYGGAAGDEVLGGGLIE
;
A
#
# COMPACT_ATOMS: atom_id res chain seq x y z
N VAL A 1 3.71 10.15 -24.72
CA VAL A 1 4.62 9.01 -24.56
C VAL A 1 4.01 8.03 -23.56
N GLY A 2 3.99 6.73 -23.88
CA GLY A 2 3.64 5.65 -22.94
C GLY A 2 4.89 5.08 -22.26
N ILE A 3 4.84 4.89 -20.96
CA ILE A 3 5.94 4.26 -20.21
C ILE A 3 5.39 3.11 -19.38
N MET A 4 6.05 1.97 -19.45
CA MET A 4 5.82 0.83 -18.59
C MET A 4 7.08 0.54 -17.76
N LEU A 5 6.89 0.29 -16.46
CA LEU A 5 7.99 -0.14 -15.59
C LEU A 5 8.10 -1.66 -15.61
N ARG A 6 9.29 -2.17 -15.88
CA ARG A 6 9.63 -3.57 -15.62
C ARG A 6 10.06 -3.68 -14.16
N LEU A 7 9.17 -4.23 -13.34
CA LEU A 7 9.37 -4.44 -11.92
C LEU A 7 10.04 -5.81 -11.68
N TRP A 8 10.61 -5.97 -10.50
CA TRP A 8 11.15 -7.26 -10.07
C TRP A 8 10.04 -8.32 -9.97
N ALA A 9 10.35 -9.53 -10.42
CA ALA A 9 9.51 -10.71 -10.27
C ALA A 9 10.29 -11.81 -9.55
N GLU A 10 9.57 -12.67 -8.80
CA GLU A 10 10.18 -13.80 -8.11
C GLU A 10 10.80 -14.75 -9.15
N PRO A 11 12.11 -15.07 -9.06
CA PRO A 11 12.72 -16.01 -9.99
C PRO A 11 12.05 -17.39 -9.87
N PRO A 12 12.01 -18.19 -10.95
CA PRO A 12 11.55 -19.56 -10.89
C PRO A 12 12.38 -20.35 -9.87
N ALA A 13 11.76 -21.35 -9.23
CA ALA A 13 12.48 -22.22 -8.30
C ALA A 13 13.59 -22.98 -9.06
N ASP A 14 14.74 -23.18 -8.42
CA ASP A 14 15.83 -23.96 -8.97
C ASP A 14 15.32 -25.35 -9.43
N GLY A 15 15.59 -25.70 -10.71
CA GLY A 15 15.13 -26.95 -11.33
C GLY A 15 13.75 -26.89 -11.99
N ALA A 16 13.09 -25.75 -12.08
CA ALA A 16 11.95 -25.57 -12.96
C ALA A 16 12.44 -25.61 -14.43
N ASP A 17 11.77 -26.43 -15.29
CA ASP A 17 12.03 -26.44 -16.73
C ASP A 17 12.02 -25.03 -17.29
N GLU A 18 13.07 -24.65 -18.03
CA GLU A 18 13.16 -23.34 -18.71
C GLU A 18 11.98 -23.11 -19.69
N ASP A 19 11.33 -24.19 -20.14
CA ASP A 19 10.13 -24.16 -20.98
C ASP A 19 8.80 -24.11 -20.18
N ALA A 20 8.83 -24.28 -18.87
CA ALA A 20 7.65 -24.07 -18.05
C ALA A 20 7.33 -22.57 -18.02
N ALA A 21 6.15 -22.21 -18.52
CA ALA A 21 5.67 -20.82 -18.47
C ALA A 21 5.96 -20.22 -17.08
N PRO A 22 6.50 -19.00 -16.99
CA PRO A 22 6.90 -18.40 -15.71
C PRO A 22 5.68 -18.31 -14.80
N THR A 23 5.58 -19.27 -13.89
CA THR A 23 4.41 -19.43 -12.98
C THR A 23 4.33 -18.31 -11.93
N ARG A 24 5.27 -17.36 -11.95
CA ARG A 24 5.44 -16.33 -10.93
C ARG A 24 5.72 -14.93 -11.50
N GLU A 25 5.19 -14.62 -12.69
CA GLU A 25 5.28 -13.29 -13.25
C GLU A 25 4.62 -12.26 -12.32
N ASN A 26 5.28 -11.11 -12.18
CA ASN A 26 4.65 -9.95 -11.57
C ASN A 26 3.43 -9.53 -12.41
N ALA A 27 2.25 -9.53 -11.80
CA ALA A 27 0.98 -9.28 -12.50
C ALA A 27 0.95 -7.94 -13.25
N CYS A 28 1.76 -6.95 -12.81
CA CYS A 28 1.83 -5.62 -13.43
C CYS A 28 2.76 -5.58 -14.65
N CYS A 29 3.72 -6.50 -14.80
CA CYS A 29 4.72 -6.49 -15.87
C CYS A 29 4.89 -7.83 -16.55
N SER A 30 3.86 -8.66 -16.57
CA SER A 30 3.81 -9.89 -17.36
C SER A 30 3.96 -9.60 -18.86
N ILE A 31 4.40 -10.60 -19.62
CA ILE A 31 4.52 -10.52 -21.09
C ILE A 31 3.19 -10.08 -21.71
N GLU A 32 2.07 -10.60 -21.20
CA GLU A 32 0.74 -10.20 -21.64
C GLU A 32 0.45 -8.72 -21.38
N SER A 33 0.72 -8.23 -20.15
CA SER A 33 0.51 -6.82 -19.79
C SER A 33 1.39 -5.89 -20.63
N MET A 34 2.62 -6.30 -20.97
CA MET A 34 3.52 -5.56 -21.86
C MET A 34 3.00 -5.52 -23.30
N SER A 35 2.49 -6.65 -23.80
CA SER A 35 1.87 -6.73 -25.12
C SER A 35 0.63 -5.86 -25.22
N ASP A 36 -0.22 -5.87 -24.19
CA ASP A 36 -1.40 -5.00 -24.11
C ASP A 36 -1.01 -3.53 -24.16
N ALA A 37 -0.03 -3.11 -23.35
CA ALA A 37 0.44 -1.74 -23.33
C ALA A 37 1.00 -1.28 -24.68
N ARG A 38 1.78 -2.14 -25.36
CA ARG A 38 2.28 -1.87 -26.72
C ARG A 38 1.15 -1.71 -27.73
N ARG A 39 0.14 -2.59 -27.70
CA ARG A 39 -1.02 -2.51 -28.60
C ARG A 39 -1.80 -1.21 -28.39
N VAL A 40 -2.04 -0.82 -27.14
CA VAL A 40 -2.70 0.44 -26.81
C VAL A 40 -1.88 1.63 -27.32
N ALA A 41 -0.58 1.65 -27.07
CA ALA A 41 0.29 2.73 -27.53
C ALA A 41 0.33 2.84 -29.06
N ALA A 42 0.41 1.72 -29.77
CA ALA A 42 0.35 1.68 -31.23
C ALA A 42 -0.99 2.19 -31.76
N GLN A 43 -2.12 1.82 -31.13
CA GLN A 43 -3.44 2.30 -31.53
C GLN A 43 -3.60 3.82 -31.32
N LEU A 44 -2.94 4.37 -30.30
CA LEU A 44 -2.96 5.80 -30.00
C LEU A 44 -1.89 6.59 -30.74
N ASP A 45 -1.07 5.93 -31.56
CA ASP A 45 0.08 6.50 -32.26
C ASP A 45 1.04 7.29 -31.36
N ILE A 46 1.36 6.70 -30.19
CA ILE A 46 2.29 7.29 -29.24
C ILE A 46 3.53 6.41 -29.04
N PRO A 47 4.73 7.00 -28.85
CA PRO A 47 5.93 6.24 -28.49
C PRO A 47 5.73 5.47 -27.20
N PHE A 48 6.26 4.25 -27.12
CA PHE A 48 6.17 3.39 -25.94
C PHE A 48 7.55 2.90 -25.50
N TYR A 49 7.86 3.08 -24.23
CA TYR A 49 9.12 2.68 -23.63
C TYR A 49 8.91 1.77 -22.43
N VAL A 50 9.83 0.82 -22.25
CA VAL A 50 9.91 -0.03 -21.05
C VAL A 50 11.16 0.38 -20.28
N ILE A 51 10.99 0.79 -19.03
CA ILE A 51 12.09 1.16 -18.15
C ILE A 51 12.31 0.03 -17.15
N ASN A 52 13.52 -0.53 -17.15
CA ASN A 52 13.89 -1.55 -16.16
C ASN A 52 14.18 -0.86 -14.81
N VAL A 53 13.43 -1.26 -13.79
CA VAL A 53 13.57 -0.82 -12.40
C VAL A 53 13.56 -2.01 -11.43
N GLU A 54 13.94 -3.21 -11.92
CA GLU A 54 13.91 -4.45 -11.12
C GLU A 54 14.73 -4.31 -9.85
N GLU A 55 15.97 -3.84 -9.97
CA GLU A 55 16.87 -3.70 -8.83
C GLU A 55 16.40 -2.63 -7.81
N PRO A 56 16.12 -1.38 -8.20
CA PRO A 56 15.55 -0.41 -7.28
C PRO A 56 14.24 -0.87 -6.65
N PHE A 57 13.39 -1.58 -7.38
CA PHE A 57 12.14 -2.11 -6.85
C PHE A 57 12.39 -3.21 -5.82
N ARG A 58 13.30 -4.14 -6.10
CA ARG A 58 13.68 -5.19 -5.17
C ARG A 58 14.19 -4.60 -3.86
N GLU A 59 15.17 -3.70 -3.92
CA GLU A 59 15.79 -3.11 -2.74
C GLU A 59 14.83 -2.27 -1.90
N THR A 60 14.00 -1.46 -2.55
CA THR A 60 13.15 -0.52 -1.83
C THR A 60 11.79 -1.08 -1.43
N ILE A 61 11.26 -2.05 -2.17
CA ILE A 61 9.90 -2.56 -1.97
C ILE A 61 9.89 -3.99 -1.45
N VAL A 62 10.65 -4.89 -2.10
CA VAL A 62 10.59 -6.32 -1.78
C VAL A 62 11.37 -6.62 -0.50
N ASP A 63 12.60 -6.10 -0.37
CA ASP A 63 13.41 -6.23 0.84
C ASP A 63 12.69 -5.59 2.04
N TYR A 64 12.13 -4.38 1.87
CA TYR A 64 11.30 -3.73 2.88
C TYR A 64 10.09 -4.58 3.31
N PHE A 65 9.38 -5.16 2.34
CA PHE A 65 8.22 -6.01 2.63
C PHE A 65 8.60 -7.22 3.47
N TYR A 66 9.71 -7.87 3.15
CA TYR A 66 10.26 -8.98 3.91
C TYR A 66 10.65 -8.54 5.34
N ASP A 67 11.41 -7.46 5.47
CA ASP A 67 11.90 -6.96 6.77
C ASP A 67 10.76 -6.57 7.72
N GLU A 68 9.71 -5.93 7.21
CA GLU A 68 8.54 -5.57 8.00
C GLU A 68 7.82 -6.82 8.55
N TYR A 69 7.61 -7.83 7.71
CA TYR A 69 7.01 -9.08 8.17
C TYR A 69 7.88 -9.81 9.18
N ARG A 70 9.19 -9.78 8.99
CA ARG A 70 10.14 -10.36 9.97
C ARG A 70 10.08 -9.63 11.32
N ALA A 71 9.88 -8.34 11.29
CA ALA A 71 9.72 -7.52 12.50
C ALA A 71 8.32 -7.62 13.13
N GLY A 72 7.41 -8.44 12.59
CA GLY A 72 6.04 -8.58 13.10
C GLY A 72 5.12 -7.41 12.73
N ARG A 73 5.47 -6.60 11.73
CA ARG A 73 4.63 -5.53 11.22
C ARG A 73 3.95 -5.95 9.91
N THR A 74 2.87 -5.29 9.57
CA THR A 74 2.10 -5.57 8.34
C THR A 74 2.32 -4.44 7.34
N PRO A 75 3.25 -4.56 6.38
CA PRO A 75 3.57 -3.49 5.44
C PRO A 75 2.47 -3.23 4.42
N ASN A 76 2.46 -2.01 3.88
CA ASN A 76 1.74 -1.68 2.66
C ASN A 76 2.74 -1.28 1.56
N PRO A 77 3.17 -2.23 0.72
CA PRO A 77 4.19 -1.97 -0.29
C PRO A 77 3.75 -0.96 -1.35
N CYS A 78 2.43 -0.76 -1.59
CA CYS A 78 1.93 0.20 -2.56
C CYS A 78 2.22 1.65 -2.16
N LEU A 79 2.19 1.97 -0.87
CA LEU A 79 2.57 3.29 -0.36
C LEU A 79 4.01 3.61 -0.73
N ARG A 80 4.90 2.68 -0.39
CA ARG A 80 6.33 2.84 -0.64
C ARG A 80 6.64 2.87 -2.14
N CYS A 81 5.98 2.02 -2.95
CA CYS A 81 6.10 2.01 -4.40
C CYS A 81 5.68 3.34 -5.03
N ASN A 82 4.54 3.91 -4.62
CA ASN A 82 4.12 5.22 -5.10
C ASN A 82 5.14 6.29 -4.73
N ARG A 83 5.60 6.33 -3.47
CA ARG A 83 6.57 7.31 -3.00
C ARG A 83 7.91 7.22 -3.73
N THR A 84 8.51 6.02 -3.84
CA THR A 84 9.92 5.87 -4.27
C THR A 84 10.06 5.52 -5.75
N ILE A 85 9.21 4.65 -6.28
CA ILE A 85 9.35 4.16 -7.66
C ILE A 85 8.58 5.02 -8.65
N ARG A 86 7.27 5.27 -8.39
CA ARG A 86 6.42 5.97 -9.37
C ARG A 86 6.61 7.47 -9.35
N PHE A 87 6.52 8.10 -8.19
CA PHE A 87 6.52 9.56 -8.07
C PHE A 87 7.87 10.14 -7.60
N THR A 88 8.93 9.32 -7.49
CA THR A 88 10.31 9.79 -7.42
C THR A 88 11.06 9.30 -8.66
N LEU A 89 11.46 8.04 -8.73
CA LEU A 89 12.35 7.53 -9.77
C LEU A 89 11.75 7.71 -11.19
N LEU A 90 10.48 7.30 -11.40
CA LEU A 90 9.86 7.43 -12.73
C LEU A 90 9.58 8.90 -13.08
N LEU A 91 9.11 9.71 -12.12
CA LEU A 91 8.87 11.13 -12.34
C LEU A 91 10.16 11.84 -12.75
N GLU A 92 11.24 11.67 -12.00
CA GLU A 92 12.54 12.26 -12.31
C GLU A 92 13.05 11.87 -13.71
N ARG A 93 12.88 10.59 -14.08
CA ARG A 93 13.24 10.12 -15.43
C ARG A 93 12.35 10.73 -16.51
N ALA A 94 11.05 10.85 -16.28
CA ALA A 94 10.13 11.46 -17.23
C ALA A 94 10.47 12.93 -17.47
N LEU A 95 10.73 13.69 -16.40
CA LEU A 95 11.14 15.10 -16.49
C LEU A 95 12.51 15.25 -17.20
N ALA A 96 13.47 14.39 -16.91
CA ALA A 96 14.76 14.36 -17.59
C ALA A 96 14.67 14.06 -19.08
N LEU A 97 13.61 13.36 -19.53
CA LEU A 97 13.29 13.10 -20.93
C LEU A 97 12.45 14.22 -21.58
N GLY A 98 12.20 15.32 -20.87
CA GLY A 98 11.48 16.48 -21.38
C GLY A 98 9.96 16.40 -21.26
N ALA A 99 9.42 15.50 -20.41
CA ALA A 99 8.00 15.48 -20.13
C ALA A 99 7.62 16.62 -19.18
N ASP A 100 6.48 17.26 -19.41
CA ASP A 100 5.94 18.30 -18.52
C ASP A 100 5.23 17.68 -17.31
N TYR A 101 4.60 16.52 -17.48
CA TYR A 101 3.80 15.84 -16.45
C TYR A 101 3.92 14.32 -16.52
N LEU A 102 3.69 13.68 -15.38
CA LEU A 102 3.49 12.24 -15.26
C LEU A 102 1.99 11.95 -15.03
N ALA A 103 1.32 11.39 -16.03
CA ALA A 103 -0.06 10.96 -15.91
C ALA A 103 -0.16 9.49 -15.49
N THR A 104 -1.03 9.18 -14.53
CA THR A 104 -1.30 7.81 -14.08
C THR A 104 -2.78 7.52 -13.98
N GLY A 105 -3.15 6.24 -14.05
CA GLY A 105 -4.53 5.77 -13.92
C GLY A 105 -5.04 5.67 -12.48
N HIS A 106 -4.46 6.36 -11.52
CA HIS A 106 -4.99 6.39 -10.17
C HIS A 106 -6.30 7.18 -10.09
N TYR A 107 -7.24 6.64 -9.32
CA TYR A 107 -8.50 7.28 -9.01
C TYR A 107 -8.32 8.22 -7.81
N VAL A 108 -7.92 9.45 -8.07
CA VAL A 108 -7.83 10.58 -7.12
C VAL A 108 -8.02 11.87 -7.88
N ARG A 109 -8.37 12.93 -7.19
CA ARG A 109 -8.46 14.28 -7.74
C ARG A 109 -7.34 15.15 -7.20
N VAL A 110 -6.85 16.06 -8.03
CA VAL A 110 -5.90 17.09 -7.63
C VAL A 110 -6.38 18.42 -8.19
N ASP A 111 -6.51 19.41 -7.33
CA ASP A 111 -6.84 20.79 -7.69
C ASP A 111 -5.93 21.78 -6.95
N ASP A 112 -6.05 23.05 -7.26
CA ASP A 112 -5.31 24.11 -6.57
C ASP A 112 -6.17 24.70 -5.43
N ASP A 113 -5.54 24.86 -4.27
CA ASP A 113 -6.16 25.62 -3.17
C ASP A 113 -6.28 27.09 -3.60
N PRO A 114 -7.49 27.66 -3.66
CA PRO A 114 -7.68 29.02 -4.18
C PRO A 114 -7.06 30.12 -3.32
N VAL A 115 -6.69 29.80 -2.08
CA VAL A 115 -6.11 30.78 -1.12
C VAL A 115 -4.59 30.71 -1.13
N THR A 116 -4.04 29.49 -1.11
CA THR A 116 -2.58 29.28 -0.96
C THR A 116 -1.89 28.97 -2.28
N GLY A 117 -2.63 28.56 -3.32
CA GLY A 117 -2.08 28.07 -4.59
C GLY A 117 -1.39 26.71 -4.48
N LEU A 118 -1.44 26.04 -3.31
CA LEU A 118 -0.89 24.71 -3.13
C LEU A 118 -1.79 23.66 -3.78
N ARG A 119 -1.17 22.57 -4.26
CA ARG A 119 -1.91 21.41 -4.79
C ARG A 119 -2.58 20.66 -3.66
N ARG A 120 -3.89 20.40 -3.80
CA ARG A 120 -4.66 19.56 -2.87
C ARG A 120 -4.88 18.20 -3.49
N LEU A 121 -4.57 17.16 -2.73
CA LEU A 121 -4.93 15.77 -3.08
C LEU A 121 -6.30 15.48 -2.47
N ARG A 122 -7.24 14.99 -3.28
CA ARG A 122 -8.63 14.75 -2.86
C ARG A 122 -9.07 13.34 -3.22
N ARG A 123 -10.04 12.80 -2.48
CA ARG A 123 -10.68 11.54 -2.83
C ARG A 123 -11.26 11.57 -4.24
N ALA A 124 -11.28 10.42 -4.91
CA ALA A 124 -11.93 10.27 -6.19
C ALA A 124 -13.44 10.46 -6.10
N SER A 125 -14.08 10.78 -7.22
CA SER A 125 -15.54 10.78 -7.36
C SER A 125 -16.11 9.37 -7.19
N ASP A 126 -15.42 8.34 -7.69
CA ASP A 126 -15.73 6.94 -7.39
C ASP A 126 -15.15 6.53 -6.04
N THR A 127 -15.96 6.63 -4.97
CA THR A 127 -15.54 6.28 -3.61
C THR A 127 -15.17 4.80 -3.44
N ALA A 128 -15.71 3.91 -4.29
CA ALA A 128 -15.39 2.49 -4.26
C ALA A 128 -14.01 2.19 -4.87
N LYS A 129 -13.49 3.11 -5.71
CA LYS A 129 -12.18 3.00 -6.37
C LYS A 129 -11.16 4.03 -5.88
N ASP A 130 -11.53 4.86 -4.90
CA ASP A 130 -10.66 5.88 -4.34
C ASP A 130 -9.31 5.32 -3.90
N GLN A 131 -8.24 5.89 -4.45
CA GLN A 131 -6.85 5.52 -4.19
C GLN A 131 -6.06 6.60 -3.46
N SER A 132 -6.73 7.60 -2.92
CA SER A 132 -6.11 8.67 -2.13
C SER A 132 -5.32 8.13 -0.93
N TYR A 133 -5.80 7.02 -0.34
CA TYR A 133 -5.11 6.32 0.73
C TYR A 133 -3.66 5.93 0.40
N VAL A 134 -3.39 5.46 -0.83
CA VAL A 134 -2.03 5.03 -1.22
C VAL A 134 -1.20 6.15 -1.85
N LEU A 135 -1.78 7.34 -2.01
CA LEU A 135 -1.12 8.53 -2.57
C LEU A 135 -0.91 9.66 -1.55
N HIS A 136 -1.34 9.50 -0.28
CA HIS A 136 -1.11 10.50 0.77
C HIS A 136 0.38 10.81 1.01
N VAL A 137 1.25 9.98 0.50
CA VAL A 137 2.72 10.07 0.61
C VAL A 137 3.35 11.08 -0.35
N LEU A 138 2.56 11.69 -1.24
CA LEU A 138 3.06 12.63 -2.26
C LEU A 138 3.28 14.02 -1.67
N SER A 139 4.43 14.63 -2.01
CA SER A 139 4.78 16.00 -1.69
C SER A 139 4.16 17.00 -2.67
N GLN A 140 4.21 18.30 -2.36
CA GLN A 140 3.80 19.38 -3.26
C GLN A 140 4.55 19.32 -4.59
N TYR A 141 5.86 19.05 -4.55
CA TYR A 141 6.67 18.88 -5.76
C TYR A 141 6.11 17.77 -6.66
N GLN A 142 5.84 16.59 -6.09
CA GLN A 142 5.31 15.46 -6.85
C GLN A 142 3.89 15.73 -7.37
N LEU A 143 3.04 16.36 -6.57
CA LEU A 143 1.68 16.72 -6.97
C LEU A 143 1.66 17.77 -8.08
N SER A 144 2.62 18.68 -8.15
CA SER A 144 2.68 19.70 -9.21
C SER A 144 2.98 19.12 -10.59
N TYR A 145 3.64 17.97 -10.65
CA TYR A 145 3.95 17.26 -11.90
C TYR A 145 3.06 16.03 -12.15
N ALA A 146 2.13 15.71 -11.25
CA ALA A 146 1.27 14.55 -11.38
C ALA A 146 -0.08 14.91 -11.98
N LEU A 147 -0.57 14.07 -12.92
CA LEU A 147 -1.92 14.15 -13.46
C LEU A 147 -2.68 12.84 -13.18
N PHE A 148 -3.93 12.98 -12.78
CA PHE A 148 -4.82 11.85 -12.48
C PHE A 148 -6.13 11.98 -13.27
N PRO A 149 -6.11 11.70 -14.59
CA PRO A 149 -7.25 11.94 -15.47
C PRO A 149 -8.51 11.17 -15.11
N LEU A 150 -8.40 10.10 -14.30
CA LEU A 150 -9.53 9.24 -13.94
C LEU A 150 -10.25 9.67 -12.65
N GLY A 151 -9.77 10.70 -11.96
CA GLY A 151 -10.27 11.09 -10.65
C GLY A 151 -11.74 11.51 -10.60
N GLU A 152 -12.25 12.08 -11.69
CA GLU A 152 -13.64 12.55 -11.79
C GLU A 152 -14.61 11.50 -12.36
N TYR A 153 -14.10 10.34 -12.81
CA TYR A 153 -14.91 9.31 -13.46
C TYR A 153 -15.10 8.10 -12.56
N THR A 154 -16.23 7.44 -12.71
CA THR A 154 -16.47 6.12 -12.13
C THR A 154 -15.81 5.02 -12.98
N LYS A 155 -15.52 3.88 -12.38
CA LYS A 155 -14.93 2.76 -13.11
C LYS A 155 -15.77 2.25 -14.30
N PRO A 156 -17.12 2.16 -14.19
CA PRO A 156 -17.97 1.86 -15.35
C PRO A 156 -17.82 2.86 -16.50
N GLU A 157 -17.77 4.16 -16.20
CA GLU A 157 -17.58 5.21 -17.25
C GLU A 157 -16.23 5.06 -17.94
N VAL A 158 -15.14 4.82 -17.18
CA VAL A 158 -13.81 4.59 -17.76
C VAL A 158 -13.81 3.36 -18.66
N ARG A 159 -14.51 2.28 -18.28
CA ARG A 159 -14.64 1.09 -19.13
C ARG A 159 -15.45 1.38 -20.40
N ALA A 160 -16.53 2.14 -20.30
CA ALA A 160 -17.32 2.57 -21.45
C ALA A 160 -16.47 3.40 -22.42
N MET A 161 -15.75 4.41 -21.92
CA MET A 161 -14.82 5.21 -22.73
C MET A 161 -13.71 4.39 -23.40
N ALA A 162 -13.19 3.36 -22.73
CA ALA A 162 -12.20 2.46 -23.31
C ALA A 162 -12.81 1.58 -24.41
N ALA A 163 -14.03 1.10 -24.22
CA ALA A 163 -14.75 0.30 -25.21
C ALA A 163 -15.12 1.13 -26.45
N GLU A 164 -15.63 2.35 -26.29
CA GLU A 164 -15.93 3.29 -27.38
C GLU A 164 -14.69 3.58 -28.25
N ARG A 165 -13.50 3.62 -27.64
CA ARG A 165 -12.22 3.80 -28.34
C ARG A 165 -11.63 2.50 -28.88
N GLY A 166 -12.33 1.37 -28.73
CA GLY A 166 -11.88 0.06 -29.18
C GLY A 166 -10.59 -0.43 -28.48
N LEU A 167 -10.31 0.04 -27.26
CA LEU A 167 -9.10 -0.36 -26.55
C LEU A 167 -9.17 -1.83 -26.12
N PRO A 168 -8.14 -2.66 -26.40
CA PRO A 168 -8.18 -4.11 -26.15
C PRO A 168 -8.27 -4.47 -24.66
N VAL A 169 -8.01 -3.51 -23.77
CA VAL A 169 -8.00 -3.68 -22.31
C VAL A 169 -9.31 -3.28 -21.63
N ALA A 170 -10.34 -2.87 -22.37
CA ALA A 170 -11.62 -2.38 -21.83
C ALA A 170 -12.30 -3.39 -20.88
N THR A 171 -12.19 -4.69 -21.16
CA THR A 171 -12.79 -5.78 -20.39
C THR A 171 -11.81 -6.47 -19.44
N LYS A 172 -10.54 -6.05 -19.39
CA LYS A 172 -9.51 -6.69 -18.54
C LYS A 172 -9.90 -6.65 -17.07
N ALA A 173 -9.72 -7.78 -16.38
CA ALA A 173 -9.95 -7.88 -14.94
C ALA A 173 -8.96 -7.01 -14.17
N GLU A 174 -9.39 -6.52 -13.00
CA GLU A 174 -8.52 -5.73 -12.11
C GLU A 174 -7.62 -6.64 -11.29
N SER A 175 -6.34 -6.28 -11.19
CA SER A 175 -5.44 -6.84 -10.19
C SER A 175 -5.68 -6.11 -8.86
N GLN A 176 -6.06 -6.86 -7.82
CA GLN A 176 -6.25 -6.33 -6.45
C GLN A 176 -5.18 -6.85 -5.48
N GLU A 177 -4.21 -7.60 -5.96
CA GLU A 177 -3.19 -8.27 -5.17
C GLU A 177 -1.88 -7.46 -5.16
N ILE A 178 -0.99 -7.84 -4.24
CA ILE A 178 0.38 -7.31 -4.22
C ILE A 178 1.06 -7.78 -5.49
N CYS A 179 1.51 -6.87 -6.33
CA CYS A 179 1.92 -7.13 -7.70
C CYS A 179 3.05 -8.17 -7.84
N PHE A 180 3.93 -8.32 -6.86
CA PHE A 180 5.05 -9.25 -6.86
C PHE A 180 4.81 -10.54 -6.03
N VAL A 181 3.63 -10.70 -5.45
CA VAL A 181 3.23 -11.90 -4.69
C VAL A 181 2.25 -12.69 -5.53
N ALA A 182 2.68 -13.82 -6.07
CA ALA A 182 1.83 -14.67 -6.89
C ALA A 182 0.72 -15.33 -6.05
N ALA A 183 -0.48 -15.45 -6.64
CA ALA A 183 -1.64 -16.15 -6.05
C ALA A 183 -2.00 -15.68 -4.62
N ASN A 184 -1.67 -14.44 -4.26
CA ASN A 184 -1.88 -13.88 -2.91
C ASN A 184 -1.21 -14.70 -1.77
N ASP A 185 -0.21 -15.53 -2.13
CA ASP A 185 0.54 -16.38 -1.19
C ASP A 185 1.74 -15.62 -0.59
N TYR A 186 1.47 -14.55 0.17
CA TYR A 186 2.55 -13.78 0.80
C TYR A 186 3.37 -14.60 1.81
N ARG A 187 2.77 -15.63 2.44
CA ARG A 187 3.47 -16.49 3.40
C ARG A 187 4.51 -17.38 2.73
N GLY A 188 4.10 -18.03 1.64
CA GLY A 188 5.02 -18.79 0.80
C GLY A 188 6.09 -17.90 0.18
N PHE A 189 5.71 -16.70 -0.27
CA PHE A 189 6.65 -15.70 -0.79
C PHE A 189 7.74 -15.33 0.24
N VAL A 190 7.37 -14.96 1.47
CA VAL A 190 8.33 -14.57 2.52
C VAL A 190 9.33 -15.69 2.79
N ARG A 191 8.88 -16.95 2.84
CA ARG A 191 9.74 -18.12 3.05
C ARG A 191 10.71 -18.31 1.88
N ARG A 192 10.21 -18.38 0.65
CA ARG A 192 11.03 -18.58 -0.56
C ARG A 192 12.03 -17.43 -0.76
N TYR A 193 11.60 -16.20 -0.47
CA TYR A 193 12.48 -15.04 -0.56
C TYR A 193 13.63 -15.11 0.43
N ALA A 194 13.35 -15.54 1.68
CA ALA A 194 14.37 -15.78 2.69
C ALA A 194 15.39 -16.85 2.22
N GLU A 195 14.89 -18.00 1.74
CA GLU A 195 15.70 -19.10 1.21
C GLU A 195 16.61 -18.65 0.07
N ALA A 196 16.05 -17.99 -0.94
CA ALA A 196 16.79 -17.51 -2.13
C ALA A 196 17.86 -16.46 -1.80
N ARG A 197 17.70 -15.73 -0.69
CA ARG A 197 18.62 -14.66 -0.26
C ARG A 197 19.58 -15.11 0.85
N GLY A 198 19.51 -16.37 1.28
CA GLY A 198 20.27 -16.85 2.45
C GLY A 198 19.92 -16.09 3.74
N MET A 199 18.72 -15.53 3.83
CA MET A 199 18.24 -14.80 4.98
C MET A 199 17.62 -15.77 6.01
N PRO A 200 17.56 -15.39 7.31
CA PRO A 200 16.95 -16.26 8.32
C PRO A 200 15.49 -16.55 7.97
N ALA A 201 15.16 -17.84 7.91
CA ALA A 201 13.77 -18.28 7.75
C ALA A 201 12.90 -17.84 8.95
N PRO A 202 11.57 -17.65 8.77
CA PRO A 202 10.68 -17.41 9.89
C PRO A 202 10.75 -18.55 10.91
N GLU A 203 11.12 -18.23 12.15
CA GLU A 203 11.28 -19.22 13.22
C GLU A 203 9.97 -19.45 13.99
N PRO A 204 9.67 -20.69 14.41
CA PRO A 204 8.56 -20.96 15.32
C PRO A 204 8.75 -20.25 16.67
N GLY A 205 7.63 -19.91 17.32
CA GLY A 205 7.63 -19.29 18.63
C GLY A 205 6.32 -19.50 19.39
N PRO A 206 6.21 -18.99 20.63
CA PRO A 206 5.02 -19.18 21.45
C PRO A 206 3.85 -18.30 21.00
N ILE A 207 2.62 -18.84 21.14
CA ILE A 207 1.40 -18.04 21.15
C ILE A 207 0.99 -17.87 22.61
N LEU A 208 0.95 -16.61 23.07
CA LEU A 208 0.73 -16.24 24.47
C LEU A 208 -0.62 -15.53 24.65
N ASP A 209 -1.28 -15.72 25.78
CA ASP A 209 -2.39 -14.88 26.19
C ASP A 209 -1.90 -13.57 26.85
N LEU A 210 -2.83 -12.69 27.23
CA LEU A 210 -2.51 -11.41 27.88
C LEU A 210 -1.83 -11.58 29.25
N SER A 211 -1.92 -12.75 29.90
CA SER A 211 -1.23 -13.05 31.15
C SER A 211 0.21 -13.57 30.92
N GLY A 212 0.60 -13.80 29.66
CA GLY A 212 1.87 -14.40 29.29
C GLY A 212 1.87 -15.93 29.30
N ARG A 213 0.72 -16.59 29.54
CA ARG A 213 0.61 -18.05 29.49
C ARG A 213 0.64 -18.52 28.03
N GLN A 214 1.44 -19.52 27.76
CA GLN A 214 1.51 -20.15 26.46
C GLN A 214 0.27 -21.00 26.16
N LEU A 215 -0.39 -20.71 25.05
CA LEU A 215 -1.57 -21.43 24.56
C LEU A 215 -1.25 -22.36 23.37
N GLY A 216 -0.13 -22.14 22.71
CA GLY A 216 0.28 -22.90 21.53
C GLY A 216 1.62 -22.42 20.98
N ALA A 217 1.92 -22.79 19.73
CA ALA A 217 3.10 -22.33 19.01
C ALA A 217 2.71 -21.89 17.60
N HIS A 218 3.40 -20.87 17.10
CA HIS A 218 3.27 -20.38 15.73
C HIS A 218 4.45 -20.85 14.86
N SER A 219 4.27 -20.89 13.55
CA SER A 219 5.29 -21.31 12.58
C SER A 219 6.06 -20.14 11.94
N GLY A 220 6.13 -19.00 12.64
CA GLY A 220 6.76 -17.75 12.21
C GLY A 220 5.79 -16.58 12.25
N LEU A 221 6.25 -15.42 12.75
CA LEU A 221 5.44 -14.19 12.93
C LEU A 221 4.80 -13.72 11.62
N ALA A 222 5.50 -13.86 10.51
CA ALA A 222 5.01 -13.47 9.17
C ALA A 222 3.70 -14.18 8.76
N ASN A 223 3.34 -15.28 9.40
CA ASN A 223 2.10 -16.01 9.12
C ASN A 223 0.86 -15.41 9.82
N TYR A 224 1.05 -14.36 10.63
CA TYR A 224 0.00 -13.77 11.45
C TYR A 224 -0.13 -12.27 11.18
N THR A 225 -1.33 -11.75 11.43
CA THR A 225 -1.62 -10.32 11.30
C THR A 225 -2.53 -9.89 12.44
N VAL A 226 -2.34 -8.69 12.97
CA VAL A 226 -3.18 -8.12 14.02
C VAL A 226 -4.65 -8.11 13.58
N GLY A 227 -5.54 -8.62 14.44
CA GLY A 227 -6.96 -8.81 14.16
C GLY A 227 -7.31 -10.19 13.57
N GLN A 228 -6.34 -11.01 13.19
CA GLN A 228 -6.59 -12.36 12.68
C GLN A 228 -7.26 -13.24 13.73
N ARG A 229 -8.35 -13.93 13.35
CA ARG A 229 -9.09 -14.89 14.20
C ARG A 229 -8.87 -16.33 13.77
N LYS A 230 -8.85 -16.60 12.45
CA LYS A 230 -8.75 -17.95 11.90
C LYS A 230 -7.28 -18.38 11.80
N GLY A 231 -7.05 -19.71 11.90
CA GLY A 231 -5.73 -20.31 11.68
C GLY A 231 -4.75 -20.15 12.86
N LEU A 232 -5.25 -19.91 14.07
CA LEU A 232 -4.43 -19.86 15.30
C LEU A 232 -4.08 -21.26 15.83
N GLY A 233 -4.88 -22.28 15.48
CA GLY A 233 -4.66 -23.64 15.97
C GLY A 233 -4.87 -23.84 17.48
N ILE A 234 -5.59 -22.93 18.13
CA ILE A 234 -5.82 -22.92 19.59
C ILE A 234 -7.28 -23.22 19.87
N ALA A 235 -7.52 -24.19 20.75
CA ALA A 235 -8.84 -24.44 21.33
C ALA A 235 -9.06 -23.50 22.53
N ALA A 236 -10.05 -22.64 22.44
CA ALA A 236 -10.41 -21.71 23.51
C ALA A 236 -11.94 -21.64 23.67
N ARG A 237 -12.40 -21.25 24.87
CA ARG A 237 -13.84 -21.09 25.15
C ARG A 237 -14.47 -19.94 24.38
N GLU A 238 -13.69 -18.88 24.14
CA GLU A 238 -14.10 -17.70 23.38
C GLU A 238 -13.17 -17.51 22.16
N PRO A 239 -13.66 -16.86 21.08
CA PRO A 239 -12.84 -16.58 19.92
C PRO A 239 -11.65 -15.69 20.30
N LEU A 240 -10.44 -16.16 20.01
CA LEU A 240 -9.21 -15.40 20.18
C LEU A 240 -8.84 -14.69 18.90
N HIS A 241 -8.21 -13.52 19.05
CA HIS A 241 -7.68 -12.70 17.97
C HIS A 241 -6.21 -12.39 18.24
N VAL A 242 -5.42 -12.26 17.19
CA VAL A 242 -4.05 -11.72 17.30
C VAL A 242 -4.16 -10.26 17.72
N LEU A 243 -3.62 -9.93 18.87
CA LEU A 243 -3.59 -8.58 19.43
C LEU A 243 -2.31 -7.85 19.09
N GLN A 244 -1.18 -8.59 19.08
CA GLN A 244 0.14 -8.05 18.84
C GLN A 244 1.06 -9.15 18.30
N LEU A 245 1.99 -8.74 17.44
CA LEU A 245 3.14 -9.53 17.02
C LEU A 245 4.39 -8.95 17.71
N ASP A 246 4.96 -9.70 18.64
CA ASP A 246 6.15 -9.28 19.40
C ASP A 246 7.41 -9.84 18.75
N GLY A 247 8.01 -9.02 17.88
CA GLY A 247 9.23 -9.41 17.17
C GLY A 247 10.43 -9.65 18.10
N ALA A 248 10.52 -8.93 19.23
CA ALA A 248 11.63 -9.07 20.15
C ALA A 248 11.62 -10.41 20.90
N ARG A 249 10.42 -10.91 21.22
CA ARG A 249 10.21 -12.20 21.89
C ARG A 249 9.88 -13.33 20.93
N ASN A 250 9.79 -13.06 19.64
CA ASN A 250 9.27 -13.97 18.63
C ASN A 250 7.94 -14.61 19.07
N ALA A 251 6.97 -13.78 19.54
CA ALA A 251 5.73 -14.26 20.14
C ALA A 251 4.50 -13.64 19.48
N VAL A 252 3.43 -14.42 19.35
CA VAL A 252 2.10 -13.95 18.96
C VAL A 252 1.26 -13.78 20.22
N ILE A 253 0.80 -12.56 20.51
CA ILE A 253 -0.08 -12.28 21.65
C ILE A 253 -1.53 -12.33 21.18
N VAL A 254 -2.34 -13.15 21.85
CA VAL A 254 -3.75 -13.33 21.52
C VAL A 254 -4.67 -12.97 22.69
N GLY A 255 -5.91 -12.59 22.37
CA GLY A 255 -6.91 -12.27 23.36
C GLY A 255 -8.30 -12.01 22.76
N PRO A 256 -9.28 -11.58 23.58
CA PRO A 256 -10.63 -11.28 23.14
C PRO A 256 -10.68 -10.10 22.15
N ALA A 257 -11.73 -10.05 21.32
CA ALA A 257 -11.90 -9.00 20.29
C ALA A 257 -11.92 -7.57 20.87
N ALA A 258 -12.44 -7.39 22.07
CA ALA A 258 -12.47 -6.10 22.74
C ALA A 258 -11.07 -5.53 23.02
N ALA A 259 -10.07 -6.38 23.21
CA ALA A 259 -8.69 -5.96 23.42
C ALA A 259 -8.00 -5.41 22.14
N LEU A 260 -8.66 -5.52 20.96
CA LEU A 260 -8.21 -4.90 19.71
C LEU A 260 -8.62 -3.43 19.58
N GLU A 261 -9.51 -2.96 20.41
CA GLU A 261 -10.05 -1.59 20.31
C GLU A 261 -9.01 -0.57 20.75
N ARG A 262 -8.81 0.44 19.92
CA ARG A 262 -7.90 1.58 20.19
C ARG A 262 -8.61 2.88 19.82
N ALA A 263 -8.60 3.83 20.75
CA ALA A 263 -9.05 5.20 20.51
C ALA A 263 -7.87 6.16 20.29
N CYS A 264 -6.66 5.76 20.71
CA CYS A 264 -5.46 6.57 20.55
C CYS A 264 -4.32 5.70 20.03
N PHE A 265 -3.54 6.26 19.10
CA PHE A 265 -2.32 5.62 18.56
C PHE A 265 -1.40 6.68 17.94
N THR A 266 -0.12 6.32 17.81
CA THR A 266 0.89 7.15 17.18
C THR A 266 1.19 6.67 15.78
N VAL A 267 1.54 7.60 14.90
CA VAL A 267 2.11 7.32 13.58
C VAL A 267 3.48 7.98 13.46
N HIS A 268 4.35 7.38 12.68
CA HIS A 268 5.68 7.89 12.35
C HIS A 268 5.86 8.07 10.84
N GLN A 269 6.96 8.69 10.42
CA GLN A 269 7.21 9.03 9.00
C GLN A 269 6.03 9.78 8.38
N THR A 270 5.46 10.71 9.15
CA THR A 270 4.27 11.47 8.74
C THR A 270 4.59 12.35 7.53
N THR A 271 3.75 12.26 6.53
CA THR A 271 3.76 13.15 5.36
C THR A 271 2.55 14.06 5.45
N TRP A 272 2.76 15.37 5.27
CA TRP A 272 1.68 16.35 5.16
C TRP A 272 1.59 16.83 3.71
N THR A 273 0.40 16.82 3.14
CA THR A 273 0.19 17.17 1.71
C THR A 273 0.64 18.59 1.40
N ARG A 274 0.64 19.48 2.39
CA ARG A 274 1.14 20.87 2.27
C ARG A 274 2.65 21.01 2.54
N ASP A 275 3.39 19.90 2.63
CA ASP A 275 4.82 19.79 2.99
C ASP A 275 5.16 20.33 4.40
N THR A 276 4.21 20.92 5.10
CA THR A 276 4.36 21.40 6.48
C THR A 276 3.27 20.82 7.38
N PRO A 277 3.62 20.43 8.61
CA PRO A 277 2.61 20.03 9.59
C PRO A 277 1.72 21.23 9.95
N PRO A 278 0.47 21.03 10.38
CA PRO A 278 -0.33 22.08 10.99
C PRO A 278 0.29 22.53 12.32
N ASP A 279 0.03 23.79 12.72
CA ASP A 279 0.60 24.41 13.94
C ASP A 279 0.07 23.78 15.24
N GLY A 280 -0.95 22.95 15.19
CA GLY A 280 -1.57 22.32 16.34
C GLY A 280 -2.55 21.20 15.96
N PRO A 281 -3.35 20.75 16.93
CA PRO A 281 -4.32 19.70 16.70
C PRO A 281 -5.35 20.07 15.63
N VAL A 282 -5.62 19.13 14.69
CA VAL A 282 -6.58 19.31 13.60
C VAL A 282 -7.65 18.23 13.65
N ARG A 283 -8.92 18.64 13.51
CA ARG A 283 -10.04 17.70 13.38
C ARG A 283 -10.02 17.07 11.99
N VAL A 284 -10.10 15.73 11.95
CA VAL A 284 -9.94 14.92 10.73
C VAL A 284 -10.83 13.68 10.75
N GLU A 285 -11.04 13.12 9.58
CA GLU A 285 -11.47 11.73 9.39
C GLU A 285 -10.23 10.85 9.24
N VAL A 286 -10.03 9.86 10.12
CA VAL A 286 -8.87 8.98 10.12
C VAL A 286 -9.22 7.64 9.50
N LYS A 287 -8.46 7.21 8.47
CA LYS A 287 -8.62 5.93 7.79
C LYS A 287 -7.37 5.07 8.02
N VAL A 288 -7.49 3.97 8.75
CA VAL A 288 -6.37 3.11 9.17
C VAL A 288 -6.09 1.91 8.27
N ARG A 289 -6.88 1.71 7.23
CA ARG A 289 -6.71 0.67 6.19
C ARG A 289 -7.44 1.07 4.93
N TYR A 290 -6.99 0.56 3.79
CA TYR A 290 -7.56 0.88 2.47
C TYR A 290 -9.08 0.68 2.41
N LYS A 291 -9.60 -0.43 2.96
CA LYS A 291 -11.05 -0.76 2.95
C LYS A 291 -11.79 -0.35 4.22
N ALA A 292 -11.13 0.29 5.19
CA ALA A 292 -11.79 0.73 6.42
C ALA A 292 -12.66 1.96 6.15
N GLN A 293 -13.75 2.09 6.91
CA GLN A 293 -14.48 3.35 7.00
C GLN A 293 -13.65 4.33 7.82
N PRO A 294 -13.60 5.61 7.42
CA PRO A 294 -12.98 6.65 8.21
C PRO A 294 -13.73 6.86 9.55
N VAL A 295 -13.00 7.32 10.56
CA VAL A 295 -13.56 7.67 11.88
C VAL A 295 -13.09 9.06 12.25
N SER A 296 -13.99 9.88 12.75
CA SER A 296 -13.69 11.24 13.21
C SER A 296 -12.72 11.21 14.39
N GLY A 297 -11.80 12.17 14.41
CA GLY A 297 -10.81 12.29 15.46
C GLY A 297 -10.04 13.59 15.40
N LEU A 298 -9.06 13.70 16.27
CA LEU A 298 -8.12 14.79 16.36
C LEU A 298 -6.71 14.24 16.08
N VAL A 299 -5.98 14.89 15.18
CA VAL A 299 -4.57 14.56 14.93
C VAL A 299 -3.70 15.72 15.39
N THR A 300 -2.73 15.39 16.23
CA THR A 300 -1.76 16.35 16.78
C THR A 300 -0.38 16.04 16.21
N PRO A 301 0.23 16.95 15.43
CA PRO A 301 1.63 16.79 15.03
C PRO A 301 2.54 16.73 16.26
N LEU A 302 3.50 15.83 16.21
CA LEU A 302 4.54 15.66 17.22
C LEU A 302 5.92 15.96 16.62
N PRO A 303 6.93 16.19 17.45
CA PRO A 303 8.32 16.26 16.99
C PRO A 303 8.74 14.99 16.23
N ASP A 304 9.83 15.10 15.47
CA ASP A 304 10.50 13.99 14.77
C ASP A 304 9.65 13.28 13.71
N GLY A 305 8.73 14.03 13.05
CA GLY A 305 7.91 13.50 11.96
C GLY A 305 6.90 12.45 12.43
N ARG A 306 6.44 12.55 13.68
CA ARG A 306 5.34 11.76 14.25
C ARG A 306 4.05 12.56 14.32
N ALA A 307 2.93 11.86 14.55
CA ALA A 307 1.67 12.48 14.92
C ALA A 307 0.88 11.50 15.82
N GLU A 308 0.11 12.06 16.77
CA GLU A 308 -0.83 11.32 17.59
C GLU A 308 -2.24 11.47 17.01
N ALA A 309 -2.93 10.35 16.84
CA ALA A 309 -4.33 10.31 16.45
C ALA A 309 -5.19 9.90 17.64
N MET A 310 -6.14 10.76 18.02
CA MET A 310 -7.15 10.51 19.05
C MET A 310 -8.52 10.44 18.38
N LEU A 311 -9.13 9.26 18.38
CA LEU A 311 -10.41 9.00 17.71
C LEU A 311 -11.59 9.26 18.66
N GLU A 312 -12.71 9.75 18.13
CA GLU A 312 -13.96 9.93 18.87
C GLU A 312 -14.60 8.59 19.27
N GLN A 313 -14.32 7.53 18.51
CA GLN A 313 -14.77 6.16 18.80
C GLN A 313 -13.62 5.17 18.62
N PRO A 314 -13.47 4.19 19.53
CA PRO A 314 -12.45 3.16 19.36
C PRO A 314 -12.68 2.34 18.08
N ILE A 315 -11.61 2.00 17.43
CA ILE A 315 -11.62 1.12 16.25
C ILE A 315 -10.80 -0.13 16.52
N ARG A 316 -11.17 -1.21 15.83
CA ARG A 316 -10.45 -2.49 15.95
C ARG A 316 -9.30 -2.58 14.95
N ALA A 317 -8.27 -3.28 15.40
CA ALA A 317 -7.14 -3.67 14.56
C ALA A 317 -6.40 -2.47 13.92
N VAL A 318 -6.07 -1.48 14.73
CA VAL A 318 -4.99 -0.53 14.44
C VAL A 318 -3.71 -1.36 14.34
N THR A 319 -3.16 -1.47 13.12
CA THR A 319 -2.15 -2.48 12.80
C THR A 319 -0.80 -1.81 12.54
N PRO A 320 0.26 -2.09 13.32
CA PRO A 320 1.59 -1.57 13.05
C PRO A 320 2.10 -1.89 11.64
N GLY A 321 2.70 -0.88 10.99
CA GLY A 321 3.18 -0.97 9.60
C GLY A 321 2.12 -0.61 8.53
N GLN A 322 0.83 -0.56 8.88
CA GLN A 322 -0.20 0.03 8.02
C GLN A 322 -0.19 1.55 8.14
N ALA A 323 -0.75 2.26 7.16
CA ALA A 323 -0.89 3.70 7.27
C ALA A 323 -2.18 4.11 7.99
N ALA A 324 -2.12 5.24 8.69
CA ALA A 324 -3.28 6.05 9.00
C ALA A 324 -3.24 7.31 8.12
N VAL A 325 -4.33 7.55 7.38
CA VAL A 325 -4.47 8.68 6.47
C VAL A 325 -5.52 9.64 7.01
N PHE A 326 -5.19 10.93 7.00
CA PHE A 326 -5.97 12.01 7.58
C PHE A 326 -6.69 12.78 6.49
N TYR A 327 -8.01 12.82 6.56
CA TYR A 327 -8.86 13.54 5.63
C TYR A 327 -9.52 14.73 6.32
N GLY A 328 -9.66 15.83 5.59
CA GLY A 328 -10.26 17.06 6.10
C GLY A 328 -10.72 17.97 4.98
N GLY A 329 -10.59 19.29 5.20
CA GLY A 329 -11.11 20.30 4.29
C GLY A 329 -12.63 20.49 4.42
N ALA A 330 -13.19 21.49 3.71
CA ALA A 330 -14.60 21.87 3.84
C ALA A 330 -15.57 20.75 3.42
N ALA A 331 -15.18 19.91 2.46
CA ALA A 331 -15.99 18.77 1.99
C ALA A 331 -15.60 17.43 2.65
N GLY A 332 -14.57 17.38 3.50
CA GLY A 332 -14.10 16.15 4.15
C GLY A 332 -13.40 15.17 3.21
N ASP A 333 -13.03 15.60 2.00
CA ASP A 333 -12.44 14.75 0.96
C ASP A 333 -10.97 15.08 0.64
N GLU A 334 -10.41 16.14 1.23
CA GLU A 334 -9.01 16.53 1.09
C GLU A 334 -8.13 15.62 1.95
N VAL A 335 -7.05 15.10 1.37
CA VAL A 335 -6.00 14.40 2.11
C VAL A 335 -5.08 15.45 2.73
N LEU A 336 -5.08 15.53 4.06
CA LEU A 336 -4.20 16.44 4.80
C LEU A 336 -2.82 15.83 5.03
N GLY A 337 -2.75 14.50 5.13
CA GLY A 337 -1.53 13.76 5.34
C GLY A 337 -1.76 12.35 5.82
N GLY A 338 -0.73 11.75 6.38
CA GLY A 338 -0.77 10.41 6.97
C GLY A 338 0.60 9.94 7.42
N GLY A 339 0.64 8.79 8.07
CA GLY A 339 1.89 8.17 8.53
C GLY A 339 1.72 6.68 8.78
N LEU A 340 2.81 5.99 9.07
CA LEU A 340 2.79 4.56 9.41
C LEU A 340 2.46 4.39 10.89
N ILE A 341 1.53 3.50 11.20
CA ILE A 341 1.10 3.16 12.56
C ILE A 341 2.25 2.46 13.30
N GLU A 342 2.54 2.94 14.53
CA GLU A 342 3.52 2.34 15.46
C GLU A 342 2.99 1.11 16.20
#